data_75c6d944ca10229892197cd71f309ea6
#
_entry.id   75c6d944ca10229892197cd71f309ea6
#
_cell.length_a   1.000
_cell.length_b   1.000
_cell.length_c   1.000
_cell.angle_alpha   90.00
_cell.angle_beta   90.00
_cell.angle_gamma   90.00
#
_symmetry.space_group_name_H-M   'P 1'
#
loop_
_entity.id
_entity.type
_entity.pdbx_description
1 polymer ?
#
loop_
_entity_poly.entity_id
_entity_poly.type
_entity_poly.pdbx_seq_one_letter_code
_entity_poly.pdbx_strand_id
1 'polypeptide(L)'
;VNNFSNVISVAIRSILKNKRRNIFTMIGIIIGIASVITIMSLGNGFKKSTTEQFNDAGAGKNQASISYMTENMEAPKNNPFKQEDMSVVEQVNGVKSAKVKEDKDSTYSVKITNTHGSSDASLKKVDKLTDVDEGKGFTNDDNEVLEKVAVIDKKIAKKVFNNQAMGQSIYINGEGFKVVGVSESSEVDESGMPIESLIQIPSKTFNKYMGNLTQGMPQLLVTV
;
A
#
# COMPACT_ATOMS: atom_id res chain seq x y z
N VAL A 1 -44.02 -4.29 48.52
CA VAL A 1 -42.73 -3.76 47.88
C VAL A 1 -41.52 -4.18 48.69
N ASN A 2 -41.64 -4.44 50.01
CA ASN A 2 -40.52 -4.77 50.88
C ASN A 2 -39.92 -6.19 50.70
N ASN A 3 -40.68 -7.13 50.13
CA ASN A 3 -40.20 -8.52 49.98
C ASN A 3 -39.10 -8.68 48.94
N PHE A 4 -39.11 -7.91 47.83
CA PHE A 4 -38.10 -7.98 46.79
C PHE A 4 -36.72 -7.45 47.24
N SER A 5 -36.73 -6.36 47.97
CA SER A 5 -35.50 -5.81 48.57
C SER A 5 -34.85 -6.75 49.59
N ASN A 6 -35.68 -7.44 50.40
CA ASN A 6 -35.21 -8.44 51.38
C ASN A 6 -34.62 -9.66 50.68
N VAL A 7 -35.23 -10.16 49.61
CA VAL A 7 -34.74 -11.30 48.83
C VAL A 7 -33.37 -10.95 48.19
N ILE A 8 -33.21 -9.78 47.59
CA ILE A 8 -31.95 -9.30 47.05
C ILE A 8 -30.88 -9.19 48.13
N SER A 9 -31.23 -8.61 49.26
CA SER A 9 -30.28 -8.46 50.38
C SER A 9 -29.77 -9.78 50.90
N VAL A 10 -30.66 -10.78 51.04
CA VAL A 10 -30.30 -12.14 51.48
C VAL A 10 -29.43 -12.83 50.42
N ALA A 11 -29.77 -12.69 49.13
CA ALA A 11 -28.96 -13.23 48.02
C ALA A 11 -27.55 -12.64 48.00
N ILE A 12 -27.37 -11.33 48.14
CA ILE A 12 -26.08 -10.66 48.19
C ILE A 12 -25.28 -11.14 49.39
N ARG A 13 -25.89 -11.24 50.59
CA ARG A 13 -25.22 -11.77 51.80
C ARG A 13 -24.76 -13.21 51.57
N SER A 14 -25.55 -14.06 50.94
CA SER A 14 -25.17 -15.44 50.63
C SER A 14 -23.98 -15.53 49.69
N ILE A 15 -23.94 -14.65 48.70
CA ILE A 15 -22.79 -14.52 47.75
C ILE A 15 -21.53 -14.09 48.51
N LEU A 16 -21.66 -13.10 49.39
CA LEU A 16 -20.54 -12.56 50.16
C LEU A 16 -20.03 -13.55 51.22
N LYS A 17 -20.83 -14.45 51.72
CA LYS A 17 -20.43 -15.46 52.71
C LYS A 17 -19.46 -16.49 52.12
N ASN A 18 -19.56 -16.82 50.83
CA ASN A 18 -18.72 -17.79 50.12
C ASN A 18 -17.85 -17.14 49.05
N LYS A 19 -17.21 -16.02 49.34
CA LYS A 19 -16.45 -15.17 48.41
C LYS A 19 -15.48 -15.94 47.52
N ARG A 20 -14.67 -16.82 48.08
CA ARG A 20 -13.66 -17.55 47.31
C ARG A 20 -14.27 -18.42 46.22
N ARG A 21 -15.27 -19.23 46.56
CA ARG A 21 -15.94 -20.10 45.60
C ARG A 21 -16.63 -19.30 44.47
N ASN A 22 -17.34 -18.23 44.84
CA ASN A 22 -18.07 -17.41 43.90
C ASN A 22 -17.11 -16.64 42.98
N ILE A 23 -15.99 -16.12 43.49
CA ILE A 23 -14.95 -15.47 42.66
C ILE A 23 -14.37 -16.46 41.64
N PHE A 24 -13.99 -17.69 42.07
CA PHE A 24 -13.45 -18.68 41.15
C PHE A 24 -14.45 -19.07 40.05
N THR A 25 -15.72 -19.20 40.41
CA THR A 25 -16.79 -19.50 39.40
C THR A 25 -16.97 -18.35 38.42
N MET A 26 -16.96 -17.08 38.89
CA MET A 26 -17.05 -15.91 38.02
C MET A 26 -15.85 -15.79 37.11
N ILE A 27 -14.64 -16.01 37.62
CA ILE A 27 -13.41 -16.01 36.80
C ILE A 27 -13.49 -17.08 35.69
N GLY A 28 -13.95 -18.29 36.05
CA GLY A 28 -14.11 -19.36 35.05
C GLY A 28 -15.08 -18.99 33.91
N ILE A 29 -16.22 -18.38 34.25
CA ILE A 29 -17.19 -17.90 33.26
C ILE A 29 -16.61 -16.78 32.39
N ILE A 30 -15.92 -15.81 33.01
CA ILE A 30 -15.29 -14.68 32.29
C ILE A 30 -14.25 -15.20 31.32
N ILE A 31 -13.35 -16.09 31.76
CA ILE A 31 -12.33 -16.69 30.90
C ILE A 31 -12.99 -17.47 29.75
N GLY A 32 -14.03 -18.24 30.02
CA GLY A 32 -14.76 -18.99 28.98
C GLY A 32 -15.37 -18.08 27.92
N ILE A 33 -16.08 -17.04 28.32
CA ILE A 33 -16.68 -16.07 27.38
C ILE A 33 -15.60 -15.29 26.63
N ALA A 34 -14.59 -14.81 27.33
CA ALA A 34 -13.48 -14.07 26.73
C ALA A 34 -12.74 -14.91 25.68
N SER A 35 -12.50 -16.18 25.95
CA SER A 35 -11.86 -17.11 25.00
C SER A 35 -12.68 -17.28 23.73
N VAL A 36 -13.99 -17.45 23.82
CA VAL A 36 -14.88 -17.58 22.65
C VAL A 36 -14.87 -16.30 21.82
N ILE A 37 -15.00 -15.14 22.47
CA ILE A 37 -14.96 -13.84 21.77
C ILE A 37 -13.62 -13.65 21.05
N THR A 38 -12.51 -13.97 21.72
CA THR A 38 -11.18 -13.85 21.15
C THR A 38 -11.01 -14.74 19.90
N ILE A 39 -11.43 -16.00 19.99
CA ILE A 39 -11.33 -16.94 18.87
C ILE A 39 -12.20 -16.48 17.69
N MET A 40 -13.42 -16.01 17.94
CA MET A 40 -14.30 -15.48 16.89
C MET A 40 -13.75 -14.23 16.26
N SER A 41 -13.21 -13.31 17.05
CA SER A 41 -12.59 -12.07 16.55
C SER A 41 -11.36 -12.36 15.71
N LEU A 42 -10.51 -13.28 16.16
CA LEU A 42 -9.32 -13.72 15.42
C LEU A 42 -9.72 -14.40 14.10
N GLY A 43 -10.71 -15.29 14.13
CA GLY A 43 -11.22 -15.96 12.94
C GLY A 43 -11.80 -15.01 11.89
N ASN A 44 -12.57 -14.01 12.34
CA ASN A 44 -13.13 -12.99 11.45
C ASN A 44 -12.03 -12.05 10.91
N GLY A 45 -11.06 -11.66 11.72
CA GLY A 45 -9.91 -10.87 11.30
C GLY A 45 -9.06 -11.60 10.26
N PHE A 46 -8.75 -12.87 10.50
CA PHE A 46 -8.01 -13.70 9.56
C PHE A 46 -8.77 -13.88 8.23
N LYS A 47 -10.07 -14.18 8.29
CA LYS A 47 -10.91 -14.31 7.09
C LYS A 47 -10.91 -13.01 6.27
N LYS A 48 -11.05 -11.86 6.92
CA LYS A 48 -11.03 -10.55 6.25
C LYS A 48 -9.68 -10.29 5.60
N SER A 49 -8.58 -10.45 6.35
CA SER A 49 -7.21 -10.25 5.84
C SER A 49 -6.90 -11.19 4.67
N THR A 50 -7.24 -12.47 4.77
CA THR A 50 -7.03 -13.42 3.68
C THR A 50 -7.85 -13.07 2.44
N THR A 51 -9.12 -12.65 2.63
CA THR A 51 -9.98 -12.25 1.50
C THR A 51 -9.44 -10.99 0.82
N GLU A 52 -8.95 -10.02 1.58
CA GLU A 52 -8.31 -8.80 1.05
C GLU A 52 -7.05 -9.16 0.27
N GLN A 53 -6.17 -9.98 0.83
CA GLN A 53 -4.96 -10.45 0.13
C GLN A 53 -5.26 -11.20 -1.17
N PHE A 54 -6.29 -12.06 -1.19
CA PHE A 54 -6.72 -12.72 -2.43
C PHE A 54 -7.34 -11.76 -3.44
N ASN A 55 -8.08 -10.75 -3.00
CA ASN A 55 -8.62 -9.72 -3.89
C ASN A 55 -7.50 -8.84 -4.47
N ASP A 56 -6.52 -8.48 -3.64
CA ASP A 56 -5.35 -7.68 -4.06
C ASP A 56 -4.43 -8.47 -4.99
N ALA A 57 -4.31 -9.78 -4.81
CA ALA A 57 -3.61 -10.67 -5.73
C ALA A 57 -4.31 -10.84 -7.10
N GLY A 58 -5.47 -10.20 -7.31
CA GLY A 58 -6.23 -10.25 -8.57
C GLY A 58 -7.13 -11.46 -8.74
N ALA A 59 -7.34 -12.25 -7.68
CA ALA A 59 -8.27 -13.40 -7.66
C ALA A 59 -9.60 -13.03 -6.99
N GLY A 60 -10.13 -11.83 -7.23
CA GLY A 60 -11.47 -11.42 -6.78
C GLY A 60 -12.56 -12.34 -7.29
N LYS A 61 -13.68 -12.39 -6.59
CA LYS A 61 -14.80 -13.35 -6.79
C LYS A 61 -15.38 -13.42 -8.22
N ASN A 62 -15.14 -12.36 -9.02
CA ASN A 62 -15.55 -12.25 -10.43
C ASN A 62 -14.43 -11.64 -11.27
N GLN A 63 -13.17 -11.95 -10.94
CA GLN A 63 -12.02 -11.42 -11.67
C GLN A 63 -11.12 -12.56 -12.12
N ALA A 64 -10.61 -12.44 -13.33
CA ALA A 64 -9.52 -13.25 -13.84
C ALA A 64 -8.32 -12.35 -14.09
N SER A 65 -7.11 -12.85 -13.93
CA SER A 65 -5.89 -12.14 -14.27
C SER A 65 -5.19 -12.81 -15.45
N ILE A 66 -4.79 -12.00 -16.43
CA ILE A 66 -3.94 -12.41 -17.53
C ILE A 66 -2.55 -11.83 -17.27
N SER A 67 -1.58 -12.70 -16.99
CA SER A 67 -0.20 -12.29 -16.74
C SER A 67 0.63 -12.42 -18.00
N TYR A 68 1.46 -11.42 -18.24
CA TYR A 68 2.47 -11.49 -19.29
C TYR A 68 3.76 -12.07 -18.71
N MET A 69 4.26 -13.14 -19.31
CA MET A 69 5.52 -13.76 -18.91
C MET A 69 6.47 -13.81 -20.10
N THR A 70 7.72 -13.38 -19.88
CA THR A 70 8.79 -13.59 -20.86
C THR A 70 9.38 -14.98 -20.72
N GLU A 71 10.02 -15.51 -21.77
CA GLU A 71 10.68 -16.81 -21.72
C GLU A 71 11.71 -16.94 -20.59
N ASN A 72 12.36 -15.83 -20.20
CA ASN A 72 13.36 -15.79 -19.13
C ASN A 72 12.78 -15.45 -17.76
N MET A 73 11.46 -15.36 -17.60
CA MET A 73 10.76 -14.92 -16.38
C MET A 73 11.21 -13.52 -15.88
N GLU A 74 11.80 -12.70 -16.73
CA GLU A 74 12.14 -11.32 -16.41
C GLU A 74 10.95 -10.39 -16.66
N ALA A 75 10.75 -9.41 -15.78
CA ALA A 75 9.74 -8.39 -16.00
C ALA A 75 10.10 -7.56 -17.25
N PRO A 76 9.15 -7.33 -18.17
CA PRO A 76 9.42 -6.48 -19.32
C PRO A 76 9.67 -5.05 -18.89
N LYS A 77 10.59 -4.36 -19.58
CA LYS A 77 10.91 -2.95 -19.28
C LYS A 77 9.72 -2.00 -19.46
N ASN A 78 8.84 -2.34 -20.36
CA ASN A 78 7.63 -1.55 -20.66
C ASN A 78 6.40 -2.44 -20.54
N ASN A 79 5.26 -1.84 -20.22
CA ASN A 79 3.99 -2.55 -20.17
C ASN A 79 3.66 -3.11 -21.57
N PRO A 80 3.55 -4.43 -21.74
CA PRO A 80 3.22 -5.05 -23.01
C PRO A 80 1.75 -4.88 -23.38
N PHE A 81 0.86 -4.64 -22.40
CA PHE A 81 -0.57 -4.48 -22.65
C PHE A 81 -0.88 -3.09 -23.18
N LYS A 82 -1.54 -3.04 -24.32
CA LYS A 82 -2.00 -1.83 -24.97
C LYS A 82 -3.51 -1.65 -24.79
N GLN A 83 -4.01 -0.46 -25.10
CA GLN A 83 -5.44 -0.17 -25.07
C GLN A 83 -6.24 -1.10 -26.01
N GLU A 84 -5.63 -1.49 -27.14
CA GLU A 84 -6.21 -2.42 -28.10
C GLU A 84 -6.44 -3.80 -27.51
N ASP A 85 -5.48 -4.31 -26.70
CA ASP A 85 -5.61 -5.61 -26.04
C ASP A 85 -6.77 -5.61 -25.04
N MET A 86 -6.95 -4.53 -24.29
CA MET A 86 -8.09 -4.37 -23.39
C MET A 86 -9.41 -4.41 -24.14
N SER A 87 -9.50 -3.70 -25.27
CA SER A 87 -10.69 -3.69 -26.12
C SER A 87 -11.03 -5.07 -26.69
N VAL A 88 -10.01 -5.86 -27.04
CA VAL A 88 -10.21 -7.25 -27.52
C VAL A 88 -10.75 -8.13 -26.42
N VAL A 89 -10.21 -8.01 -25.20
CA VAL A 89 -10.68 -8.79 -24.05
C VAL A 89 -12.11 -8.40 -23.64
N GLU A 90 -12.47 -7.13 -23.73
CA GLU A 90 -13.83 -6.65 -23.43
C GLU A 90 -14.90 -7.11 -24.42
N GLN A 91 -14.51 -7.53 -25.64
CA GLN A 91 -15.43 -8.13 -26.61
C GLN A 91 -15.78 -9.59 -26.32
N VAL A 92 -15.08 -10.24 -25.38
CA VAL A 92 -15.37 -11.61 -24.98
C VAL A 92 -16.68 -11.67 -24.20
N ASN A 93 -17.56 -12.58 -24.59
CA ASN A 93 -18.86 -12.73 -23.97
C ASN A 93 -18.72 -13.04 -22.47
N GLY A 94 -19.35 -12.26 -21.60
CA GLY A 94 -19.28 -12.37 -20.14
C GLY A 94 -18.24 -11.43 -19.49
N VAL A 95 -17.39 -10.77 -20.25
CA VAL A 95 -16.46 -9.76 -19.73
C VAL A 95 -17.16 -8.40 -19.62
N LYS A 96 -17.04 -7.79 -18.45
CA LYS A 96 -17.57 -6.45 -18.16
C LYS A 96 -16.52 -5.35 -18.35
N SER A 97 -15.29 -5.62 -17.99
CA SER A 97 -14.19 -4.67 -18.15
C SER A 97 -12.84 -5.37 -18.10
N ALA A 98 -11.87 -4.79 -18.78
CA ALA A 98 -10.46 -5.17 -18.71
C ALA A 98 -9.61 -3.94 -18.37
N LYS A 99 -8.66 -4.06 -17.45
CA LYS A 99 -7.73 -2.98 -17.09
C LYS A 99 -6.39 -3.54 -16.67
N VAL A 100 -5.33 -2.79 -16.93
CA VAL A 100 -4.02 -3.12 -16.37
C VAL A 100 -4.08 -3.03 -14.85
N LYS A 101 -3.57 -4.04 -14.16
CA LYS A 101 -3.44 -4.01 -12.69
C LYS A 101 -2.45 -2.90 -12.33
N GLU A 102 -2.93 -1.92 -11.59
CA GLU A 102 -2.11 -0.88 -10.98
C GLU A 102 -2.19 -1.03 -9.47
N ASP A 103 -1.07 -1.35 -8.84
CA ASP A 103 -0.97 -1.29 -7.40
C ASP A 103 -0.65 0.15 -6.98
N LYS A 104 -1.49 0.76 -6.14
CA LYS A 104 -1.35 2.15 -5.71
C LYS A 104 -0.07 2.39 -4.89
N ASP A 105 0.39 1.38 -4.19
CA ASP A 105 1.58 1.44 -3.34
C ASP A 105 2.85 0.91 -4.01
N SER A 106 2.79 0.68 -5.29
CA SER A 106 3.86 0.11 -6.08
C SER A 106 5.03 1.04 -6.26
N THR A 107 6.23 0.47 -6.18
CA THR A 107 7.47 1.14 -6.58
C THR A 107 7.99 0.59 -7.90
N TYR A 108 8.62 1.45 -8.69
CA TYR A 108 9.19 1.11 -9.99
C TYR A 108 10.71 1.25 -9.92
N SER A 109 11.44 0.23 -10.35
CA SER A 109 12.89 0.34 -10.45
C SER A 109 13.28 1.28 -11.59
N VAL A 110 14.04 2.32 -11.28
CA VAL A 110 14.46 3.34 -12.24
C VAL A 110 15.95 3.65 -12.08
N LYS A 111 16.56 4.09 -13.17
CA LYS A 111 17.90 4.67 -13.13
C LYS A 111 17.82 6.17 -13.00
N ILE A 112 18.52 6.72 -12.01
CA ILE A 112 18.63 8.16 -11.80
C ILE A 112 20.03 8.64 -12.19
N THR A 113 20.08 9.83 -12.75
CA THR A 113 21.32 10.50 -13.11
C THR A 113 21.26 11.99 -12.79
N ASN A 114 22.38 12.56 -12.51
CA ASN A 114 22.61 14.01 -12.49
C ASN A 114 24.02 14.32 -13.00
N THR A 115 24.47 15.56 -12.87
CA THR A 115 25.83 15.99 -13.30
C THR A 115 26.96 15.33 -12.50
N HIS A 116 26.68 14.76 -11.34
CA HIS A 116 27.68 14.18 -10.43
C HIS A 116 27.71 12.65 -10.42
N GLY A 117 26.70 11.99 -10.96
CA GLY A 117 26.68 10.53 -10.99
C GLY A 117 25.35 9.89 -11.35
N SER A 118 25.32 8.59 -11.21
CA SER A 118 24.10 7.76 -11.43
C SER A 118 23.92 6.77 -10.29
N SER A 119 22.65 6.38 -10.04
CA SER A 119 22.29 5.34 -9.09
C SER A 119 20.99 4.68 -9.53
N ASP A 120 20.74 3.47 -9.05
CA ASP A 120 19.41 2.88 -9.13
C ASP A 120 18.57 3.38 -7.96
N ALA A 121 17.28 3.52 -8.18
CA ALA A 121 16.31 4.00 -7.21
C ALA A 121 14.94 3.36 -7.41
N SER A 122 14.13 3.40 -6.37
CA SER A 122 12.71 3.04 -6.42
C SER A 122 11.87 4.31 -6.62
N LEU A 123 11.08 4.34 -7.67
CA LEU A 123 10.17 5.45 -7.98
C LEU A 123 8.76 5.10 -7.52
N LYS A 124 8.13 6.00 -6.77
CA LYS A 124 6.73 5.90 -6.35
C LYS A 124 5.91 7.07 -6.87
N LYS A 125 4.71 6.79 -7.37
CA LYS A 125 3.74 7.81 -7.75
C LYS A 125 2.85 8.17 -6.55
N VAL A 126 2.69 9.46 -6.27
CA VAL A 126 1.89 9.96 -5.14
C VAL A 126 1.09 11.18 -5.60
N ASP A 127 -0.17 11.29 -5.16
CA ASP A 127 -1.00 12.44 -5.56
C ASP A 127 -0.57 13.74 -4.87
N LYS A 128 -0.10 13.63 -3.63
CA LYS A 128 0.31 14.76 -2.80
C LYS A 128 1.38 14.29 -1.80
N LEU A 129 2.40 15.09 -1.60
CA LEU A 129 3.43 14.85 -0.59
C LEU A 129 3.88 16.20 0.00
N THR A 130 3.50 16.49 1.23
CA THR A 130 3.80 17.75 1.92
C THR A 130 4.57 17.55 3.22
N ASP A 131 4.63 16.32 3.71
CA ASP A 131 5.43 15.95 4.88
C ASP A 131 6.83 15.55 4.42
N VAL A 132 7.75 16.51 4.45
CA VAL A 132 9.14 16.39 4.01
C VAL A 132 10.06 17.03 5.04
N ASP A 133 11.27 16.52 5.20
CA ASP A 133 12.26 17.06 6.14
C ASP A 133 12.86 18.39 5.66
N GLU A 134 13.08 18.52 4.34
CA GLU A 134 13.59 19.74 3.71
C GLU A 134 12.71 20.10 2.51
N GLY A 135 12.47 21.40 2.30
CA GLY A 135 11.70 21.91 1.18
C GLY A 135 10.20 21.96 1.45
N LYS A 136 9.40 21.88 0.40
CA LYS A 136 7.93 22.03 0.48
C LYS A 136 7.14 20.83 -0.06
N GLY A 137 7.81 19.84 -0.63
CA GLY A 137 7.15 18.74 -1.32
C GLY A 137 6.34 19.23 -2.54
N PHE A 138 5.24 18.54 -2.83
CA PHE A 138 4.31 18.90 -3.91
C PHE A 138 2.85 18.64 -3.51
N THR A 139 1.93 19.34 -4.17
CA THR A 139 0.50 19.38 -3.87
C THR A 139 -0.33 18.76 -4.99
N ASN A 140 -1.65 18.69 -4.79
CA ASN A 140 -2.57 18.30 -5.85
C ASN A 140 -2.52 19.26 -7.05
N ASP A 141 -2.26 20.55 -6.83
CA ASP A 141 -2.18 21.55 -7.92
C ASP A 141 -0.96 21.26 -8.81
N ASP A 142 0.20 20.93 -8.23
CA ASP A 142 1.39 20.51 -8.97
C ASP A 142 1.11 19.26 -9.81
N ASN A 143 0.29 18.35 -9.29
CA ASN A 143 -0.16 17.14 -9.97
C ASN A 143 -1.12 17.46 -11.14
N GLU A 144 -2.05 18.41 -10.96
CA GLU A 144 -2.97 18.84 -12.02
C GLU A 144 -2.26 19.53 -13.20
N VAL A 145 -1.25 20.35 -12.92
CA VAL A 145 -0.48 21.05 -13.97
C VAL A 145 0.64 20.21 -14.56
N LEU A 146 0.78 18.94 -14.14
CA LEU A 146 1.81 18.01 -14.60
C LEU A 146 3.24 18.53 -14.33
N GLU A 147 3.44 19.20 -13.20
CA GLU A 147 4.74 19.76 -12.86
C GLU A 147 5.78 18.65 -12.67
N LYS A 148 6.95 18.81 -13.28
CA LYS A 148 8.05 17.85 -13.17
C LYS A 148 8.87 18.12 -11.91
N VAL A 149 8.29 17.75 -10.78
CA VAL A 149 8.91 17.88 -9.45
C VAL A 149 9.12 16.50 -8.82
N ALA A 150 10.10 16.40 -7.95
CA ALA A 150 10.44 15.17 -7.24
C ALA A 150 10.81 15.47 -5.79
N VAL A 151 10.39 14.57 -4.90
CA VAL A 151 10.93 14.45 -3.56
C VAL A 151 11.80 13.20 -3.53
N ILE A 152 13.00 13.34 -2.98
CA ILE A 152 13.99 12.28 -2.89
C ILE A 152 14.30 11.94 -1.43
N ASP A 153 14.77 10.74 -1.18
CA ASP A 153 15.22 10.39 0.16
C ASP A 153 16.61 10.96 0.50
N LYS A 154 16.94 10.98 1.80
CA LYS A 154 18.24 11.46 2.30
C LYS A 154 19.42 10.67 1.73
N LYS A 155 19.23 9.38 1.38
CA LYS A 155 20.30 8.55 0.82
C LYS A 155 20.66 9.01 -0.59
N ILE A 156 19.65 9.32 -1.42
CA ILE A 156 19.85 9.89 -2.75
C ILE A 156 20.47 11.30 -2.64
N ALA A 157 19.93 12.14 -1.75
CA ALA A 157 20.48 13.49 -1.52
C ALA A 157 21.96 13.45 -1.16
N LYS A 158 22.37 12.53 -0.31
CA LYS A 158 23.78 12.33 0.06
C LYS A 158 24.61 11.74 -1.07
N LYS A 159 24.15 10.66 -1.71
CA LYS A 159 24.93 9.87 -2.67
C LYS A 159 25.10 10.57 -4.02
N VAL A 160 24.06 11.26 -4.47
CA VAL A 160 23.96 11.83 -5.82
C VAL A 160 24.20 13.34 -5.82
N PHE A 161 23.86 14.03 -4.72
CA PHE A 161 23.90 15.50 -4.64
C PHE A 161 24.82 16.06 -3.56
N ASN A 162 25.58 15.22 -2.84
CA ASN A 162 26.42 15.65 -1.72
C ASN A 162 25.66 16.52 -0.69
N ASN A 163 24.38 16.17 -0.40
CA ASN A 163 23.43 16.90 0.45
C ASN A 163 23.04 18.31 -0.07
N GLN A 164 23.23 18.60 -1.34
CA GLN A 164 22.84 19.88 -1.97
C GLN A 164 21.80 19.62 -3.07
N ALA A 165 20.75 18.86 -2.77
CA ALA A 165 19.77 18.42 -3.77
C ALA A 165 18.70 19.47 -4.08
N MET A 166 18.38 20.36 -3.13
CA MET A 166 17.27 21.29 -3.25
C MET A 166 17.39 22.21 -4.47
N GLY A 167 16.32 22.22 -5.28
CA GLY A 167 16.23 23.03 -6.50
C GLY A 167 17.05 22.52 -7.68
N GLN A 168 17.85 21.47 -7.50
CA GLN A 168 18.62 20.85 -8.58
C GLN A 168 17.77 19.93 -9.45
N SER A 169 18.28 19.60 -10.63
CA SER A 169 17.63 18.66 -11.54
C SER A 169 18.12 17.24 -11.31
N ILE A 170 17.18 16.29 -11.26
CA ILE A 170 17.43 14.85 -11.30
C ILE A 170 16.80 14.30 -12.57
N TYR A 171 17.51 13.42 -13.27
CA TYR A 171 16.99 12.74 -14.44
C TYR A 171 16.60 11.32 -14.07
N ILE A 172 15.34 10.99 -14.28
CA ILE A 172 14.77 9.68 -14.02
C ILE A 172 14.50 9.02 -15.37
N ASN A 173 15.24 7.97 -15.69
CA ASN A 173 15.21 7.34 -17.02
C ASN A 173 15.34 8.34 -18.19
N GLY A 174 16.08 9.42 -18.00
CA GLY A 174 16.32 10.45 -19.01
C GLY A 174 15.34 11.64 -18.97
N GLU A 175 14.25 11.57 -18.21
CA GLU A 175 13.31 12.68 -18.01
C GLU A 175 13.73 13.54 -16.80
N GLY A 176 13.82 14.86 -17.01
CA GLY A 176 14.30 15.81 -15.99
C GLY A 176 13.20 16.22 -15.01
N PHE A 177 13.49 16.15 -13.72
CA PHE A 177 12.63 16.59 -12.61
C PHE A 177 13.39 17.54 -11.71
N LYS A 178 12.70 18.53 -11.13
CA LYS A 178 13.27 19.44 -10.14
C LYS A 178 13.08 18.87 -8.74
N VAL A 179 14.14 18.79 -7.95
CA VAL A 179 14.06 18.37 -6.54
C VAL A 179 13.45 19.51 -5.72
N VAL A 180 12.29 19.28 -5.12
CA VAL A 180 11.53 20.25 -4.31
C VAL A 180 11.45 19.87 -2.84
N GLY A 181 11.88 18.66 -2.48
CA GLY A 181 11.92 18.21 -1.11
C GLY A 181 12.87 17.03 -0.91
N VAL A 182 13.30 16.87 0.33
CA VAL A 182 14.04 15.71 0.82
C VAL A 182 13.30 15.15 2.02
N SER A 183 13.07 13.82 2.05
CA SER A 183 12.40 13.15 3.15
C SER A 183 13.20 11.93 3.61
N GLU A 184 12.99 11.51 4.84
CA GLU A 184 13.46 10.22 5.31
C GLU A 184 12.43 9.16 4.88
N SER A 185 12.87 8.20 4.06
CA SER A 185 11.99 7.11 3.68
C SER A 185 11.81 6.16 4.86
N SER A 186 10.59 6.13 5.39
CA SER A 186 10.15 5.10 6.34
C SER A 186 9.33 4.01 5.66
N GLU A 187 9.22 4.04 4.33
CA GLU A 187 8.41 3.08 3.59
C GLU A 187 9.10 1.72 3.52
N VAL A 188 8.28 0.69 3.57
CA VAL A 188 8.68 -0.70 3.40
C VAL A 188 8.04 -1.27 2.14
N ASP A 189 8.71 -2.22 1.51
CA ASP A 189 8.14 -2.97 0.40
C ASP A 189 7.10 -4.01 0.88
N GLU A 190 6.52 -4.76 -0.05
CA GLU A 190 5.54 -5.81 0.25
C GLU A 190 6.09 -6.92 1.17
N SER A 191 7.39 -7.07 1.27
CA SER A 191 8.06 -8.03 2.17
C SER A 191 8.37 -7.47 3.55
N GLY A 192 8.06 -6.19 3.79
CA GLY A 192 8.35 -5.47 5.03
C GLY A 192 9.79 -4.98 5.15
N MET A 193 10.56 -4.99 4.04
CA MET A 193 11.92 -4.45 4.02
C MET A 193 11.91 -2.95 3.72
N PRO A 194 12.79 -2.16 4.35
CA PRO A 194 12.91 -0.73 4.05
C PRO A 194 13.24 -0.50 2.57
N ILE A 195 12.44 0.34 1.91
CA ILE A 195 12.73 0.77 0.54
C ILE A 195 13.93 1.70 0.57
N GLU A 196 15.00 1.29 -0.09
CA GLU A 196 16.19 2.11 -0.22
C GLU A 196 16.15 2.97 -1.46
N SER A 197 16.63 4.21 -1.33
CA SER A 197 16.72 5.15 -2.45
C SER A 197 15.37 5.44 -3.13
N LEU A 198 14.40 5.94 -2.35
CA LEU A 198 13.05 6.26 -2.81
C LEU A 198 13.00 7.65 -3.46
N ILE A 199 12.31 7.72 -4.60
CA ILE A 199 11.91 8.96 -5.26
C ILE A 199 10.39 8.98 -5.37
N GLN A 200 9.79 10.11 -5.10
CA GLN A 200 8.35 10.31 -5.21
C GLN A 200 8.05 11.46 -6.17
N ILE A 201 7.13 11.23 -7.09
CA ILE A 201 6.69 12.24 -8.07
C ILE A 201 5.16 12.26 -8.15
N PRO A 202 4.56 13.37 -8.66
CA PRO A 202 3.12 13.47 -8.82
C PRO A 202 2.57 12.39 -9.76
N SER A 203 1.45 11.75 -9.38
CA SER A 203 0.87 10.60 -10.08
C SER A 203 0.50 10.89 -11.53
N LYS A 204 -0.07 12.06 -11.84
CA LYS A 204 -0.43 12.43 -13.21
C LYS A 204 0.80 12.69 -14.07
N THR A 205 1.84 13.28 -13.48
CA THR A 205 3.14 13.46 -14.12
C THR A 205 3.81 12.12 -14.40
N PHE A 206 3.75 11.19 -13.43
CA PHE A 206 4.20 9.81 -13.64
C PHE A 206 3.46 9.17 -14.82
N ASN A 207 2.13 9.20 -14.82
CA ASN A 207 1.33 8.54 -15.86
C ASN A 207 1.62 9.10 -17.25
N LYS A 208 1.92 10.41 -17.37
CA LYS A 208 2.25 11.05 -18.62
C LYS A 208 3.65 10.71 -19.15
N TYR A 209 4.65 10.73 -18.30
CA TYR A 209 6.07 10.64 -18.71
C TYR A 209 6.72 9.28 -18.43
N MET A 210 6.15 8.52 -17.48
CA MET A 210 6.68 7.24 -17.00
C MET A 210 5.64 6.10 -17.06
N GLY A 211 4.46 6.35 -17.62
CA GLY A 211 3.34 5.40 -17.61
C GLY A 211 3.60 4.10 -18.38
N ASN A 212 4.70 4.03 -19.14
CA ASN A 212 5.15 2.80 -19.77
C ASN A 212 6.00 1.90 -18.86
N LEU A 213 6.40 2.38 -17.68
CA LEU A 213 7.13 1.56 -16.72
C LEU A 213 6.22 0.45 -16.19
N THR A 214 6.79 -0.73 -16.04
CA THR A 214 6.09 -1.88 -15.46
C THR A 214 6.65 -2.21 -14.10
N GLN A 215 5.77 -2.68 -13.23
CA GLN A 215 6.16 -3.25 -11.97
C GLN A 215 6.00 -4.77 -12.04
N GLY A 216 7.08 -5.49 -11.77
CA GLY A 216 7.06 -6.94 -11.81
C GLY A 216 6.48 -7.52 -13.10
N MET A 217 5.72 -8.59 -13.01
CA MET A 217 5.00 -9.19 -14.16
C MET A 217 3.71 -8.41 -14.41
N PRO A 218 3.56 -7.75 -15.58
CA PRO A 218 2.34 -7.01 -15.88
C PRO A 218 1.13 -7.94 -15.92
N GLN A 219 0.04 -7.48 -15.34
CA GLN A 219 -1.21 -8.22 -15.27
C GLN A 219 -2.36 -7.39 -15.82
N LEU A 220 -3.22 -8.03 -16.60
CA LEU A 220 -4.50 -7.49 -17.00
C LEU A 220 -5.58 -8.11 -16.11
N LEU A 221 -6.32 -7.28 -15.39
CA LEU A 221 -7.47 -7.69 -14.59
C LEU A 221 -8.71 -7.65 -15.45
N VAL A 222 -9.37 -8.79 -15.58
CA VAL A 222 -10.61 -8.97 -16.33
C VAL A 222 -11.74 -9.20 -15.34
N THR A 223 -12.76 -8.35 -15.37
CA THR A 223 -13.95 -8.50 -14.54
C THR A 223 -15.05 -9.17 -15.38
N VAL A 224 -15.61 -10.26 -14.87
CA VAL A 224 -16.68 -11.06 -15.50
C VAL A 224 -18.01 -10.92 -14.78
#